data_253826defcf5e731f18b4adfb9a0a4fc
#
_entry.id   253826defcf5e731f18b4adfb9a0a4fc
#
_cell.length_a   1.000
_cell.length_b   1.000
_cell.length_c   1.000
_cell.angle_alpha   90.00
_cell.angle_beta   90.00
_cell.angle_gamma   90.00
#
_symmetry.space_group_name_H-M   'P 1'
#
loop_
_entity.id
_entity.type
_entity.pdbx_description
1 polymer ?
#
loop_
_entity_poly.entity_id
_entity_poly.type
_entity_poly.pdbx_seq_one_letter_code
_entity_poly.pdbx_strand_id
1 'polypeptide(L)'
;LHIPSHFNVTADCGRFDEILKCVLDELDRTGENLAPTFAFIDPFGFSGIPFALVDRLLRCRRCEALITFMIDAINRFLGHPDEVITEHIVQLFGTDEVVRMARAPGDRTRNLRTLYQSQLKKTARFVRYFEMRDHRDRPLYYLFFATNHELGHVRMKEAMWRVDPQGEFRFSDATDPHQAVLFDADPSGALAEDLRRHFGGRGRLTGERVRKYVEDETAYLKKHMTAALRA
;
A
#
# COMPACT_ATOMS: atom_id res chain seq x y z
N LEU A 1 27.15 -11.05 -5.38
CA LEU A 1 26.10 -10.44 -6.23
C LEU A 1 26.79 -9.78 -7.41
N HIS A 2 26.44 -10.19 -8.63
CA HIS A 2 26.94 -9.53 -9.84
C HIS A 2 25.97 -8.38 -10.18
N ILE A 3 26.42 -7.14 -9.99
CA ILE A 3 25.64 -5.95 -10.34
C ILE A 3 25.95 -5.63 -11.80
N PRO A 4 24.94 -5.58 -12.69
CA PRO A 4 25.15 -5.18 -14.08
C PRO A 4 25.79 -3.80 -14.19
N SER A 5 26.66 -3.58 -15.16
CA SER A 5 27.46 -2.35 -15.31
C SER A 5 26.67 -1.07 -15.53
N HIS A 6 25.39 -1.18 -15.87
CA HIS A 6 24.49 -0.04 -16.06
C HIS A 6 23.74 0.39 -14.76
N PHE A 7 24.01 -0.30 -13.64
CA PHE A 7 23.50 0.09 -12.33
C PHE A 7 24.58 0.81 -11.53
N ASN A 8 24.25 1.96 -10.98
CA ASN A 8 25.03 2.62 -9.94
C ASN A 8 24.41 2.29 -8.58
N VAL A 9 25.24 1.81 -7.66
CA VAL A 9 24.80 1.52 -6.28
C VAL A 9 25.57 2.43 -5.34
N THR A 10 24.84 3.20 -4.55
CA THR A 10 25.39 4.01 -3.46
C THR A 10 24.81 3.51 -2.14
N ALA A 11 25.56 3.61 -1.07
CA ALA A 11 25.11 3.27 0.27
C ALA A 11 25.50 4.41 1.22
N ASP A 12 24.49 4.96 1.90
CA ASP A 12 24.65 5.99 2.91
C ASP A 12 24.35 5.42 4.29
N CYS A 13 25.18 5.78 5.27
CA CYS A 13 24.97 5.39 6.65
C CYS A 13 24.36 6.55 7.43
N GLY A 14 23.11 6.38 7.88
CA GLY A 14 22.41 7.43 8.63
C GLY A 14 20.94 7.07 8.83
N ARG A 15 20.23 7.96 9.51
CA ARG A 15 18.78 7.80 9.65
C ARG A 15 18.11 8.12 8.32
N PHE A 16 17.23 7.22 7.89
CA PHE A 16 16.52 7.36 6.61
C PHE A 16 15.70 8.66 6.52
N ASP A 17 14.99 9.01 7.60
CA ASP A 17 14.18 10.24 7.65
C ASP A 17 15.02 11.50 7.49
N GLU A 18 16.22 11.56 8.10
CA GLU A 18 17.15 12.68 7.96
C GLU A 18 17.71 12.77 6.53
N ILE A 19 18.14 11.64 5.97
CA ILE A 19 18.67 11.57 4.59
C ILE A 19 17.58 11.98 3.58
N LEU A 20 16.39 11.38 3.69
CA LEU A 20 15.28 11.74 2.80
C LEU A 20 14.89 13.21 2.94
N LYS A 21 14.86 13.73 4.17
CA LYS A 21 14.59 15.15 4.41
C LYS A 21 15.61 16.04 3.72
N CYS A 22 16.90 15.74 3.86
CA CYS A 22 17.97 16.52 3.20
C CYS A 22 17.80 16.51 1.68
N VAL A 23 17.51 15.36 1.07
CA VAL A 23 17.28 15.26 -0.38
C VAL A 23 16.09 16.11 -0.80
N LEU A 24 14.96 16.02 -0.10
CA LEU A 24 13.76 16.78 -0.44
C LEU A 24 13.93 18.30 -0.21
N ASP A 25 14.65 18.69 0.85
CA ASP A 25 14.94 20.10 1.11
C ASP A 25 15.86 20.71 0.02
N GLU A 26 16.80 19.93 -0.48
CA GLU A 26 17.67 20.36 -1.60
C GLU A 26 16.88 20.54 -2.90
N LEU A 27 15.95 19.62 -3.20
CA LEU A 27 15.07 19.77 -4.37
C LEU A 27 14.17 21.00 -4.26
N ASP A 28 13.62 21.28 -3.08
CA ASP A 28 12.82 22.48 -2.85
C ASP A 28 13.66 23.75 -3.02
N ARG A 29 14.93 23.73 -2.59
CA ARG A 29 15.87 24.87 -2.70
C ARG A 29 16.32 25.13 -4.14
N THR A 30 16.54 24.06 -4.93
CA THR A 30 17.04 24.19 -6.32
C THR A 30 15.91 24.32 -7.34
N GLY A 31 14.68 23.98 -6.98
CA GLY A 31 13.57 23.87 -7.91
C GLY A 31 13.67 22.66 -8.84
N GLU A 32 14.56 21.72 -8.53
CA GLU A 32 14.75 20.50 -9.30
C GLU A 32 13.72 19.45 -8.94
N ASN A 33 13.60 18.42 -9.78
CA ASN A 33 12.71 17.29 -9.54
C ASN A 33 13.51 16.01 -9.34
N LEU A 34 13.02 15.12 -8.48
CA LEU A 34 13.53 13.77 -8.42
C LEU A 34 13.39 13.09 -9.79
N ALA A 35 14.41 12.34 -10.18
CA ALA A 35 14.28 11.33 -11.23
C ALA A 35 13.12 10.38 -10.90
N PRO A 36 12.57 9.63 -11.88
CA PRO A 36 11.58 8.60 -11.58
C PRO A 36 12.08 7.68 -10.47
N THR A 37 11.38 7.65 -9.34
CA THR A 37 11.83 7.01 -8.12
C THR A 37 10.83 5.98 -7.63
N PHE A 38 11.32 4.78 -7.31
CA PHE A 38 10.59 3.80 -6.52
C PHE A 38 11.24 3.74 -5.13
N ALA A 39 10.55 4.24 -4.12
CA ALA A 39 11.04 4.24 -2.74
C ALA A 39 10.51 3.02 -1.98
N PHE A 40 11.40 2.12 -1.59
CA PHE A 40 11.07 1.07 -0.65
C PHE A 40 11.42 1.55 0.77
N ILE A 41 10.39 1.70 1.59
CA ILE A 41 10.47 2.29 2.91
C ILE A 41 10.17 1.20 3.94
N ASP A 42 11.21 0.70 4.59
CA ASP A 42 11.14 -0.41 5.55
C ASP A 42 11.68 0.01 6.92
N PRO A 43 10.87 0.73 7.72
CA PRO A 43 11.31 1.22 9.01
C PRO A 43 11.41 0.07 10.03
N PHE A 44 12.40 0.15 10.90
CA PHE A 44 12.49 -0.74 12.04
C PHE A 44 11.49 -0.30 13.13
N GLY A 45 10.36 -0.99 13.24
CA GLY A 45 9.28 -0.65 14.17
C GLY A 45 8.34 0.45 13.67
N PHE A 46 7.87 1.32 14.58
CA PHE A 46 6.90 2.38 14.24
C PHE A 46 7.50 3.80 14.24
N SER A 47 8.74 3.97 14.70
CA SER A 47 9.37 5.30 14.89
C SER A 47 10.09 5.81 13.64
N GLY A 48 9.91 5.15 12.48
CA GLY A 48 10.87 5.33 11.40
C GLY A 48 10.67 6.56 10.53
N ILE A 49 9.46 6.93 10.13
CA ILE A 49 9.29 7.93 9.08
C ILE A 49 8.04 8.76 9.30
N PRO A 50 8.20 10.06 9.58
CA PRO A 50 7.06 10.98 9.65
C PRO A 50 6.27 10.98 8.34
N PHE A 51 4.94 10.89 8.44
CA PHE A 51 4.05 10.93 7.28
C PHE A 51 4.31 12.14 6.37
N ALA A 52 4.69 13.27 6.95
CA ALA A 52 5.03 14.48 6.19
C ALA A 52 6.14 14.27 5.14
N LEU A 53 7.12 13.40 5.40
CA LEU A 53 8.17 13.07 4.42
C LEU A 53 7.63 12.15 3.32
N VAL A 54 6.76 11.20 3.67
CA VAL A 54 6.09 10.34 2.69
C VAL A 54 5.19 11.18 1.78
N ASP A 55 4.44 12.12 2.35
CA ASP A 55 3.59 13.06 1.60
C ASP A 55 4.41 13.91 0.63
N ARG A 56 5.53 14.50 1.09
CA ARG A 56 6.45 15.28 0.23
C ARG A 56 7.00 14.41 -0.92
N LEU A 57 7.46 13.20 -0.63
CA LEU A 57 7.98 12.27 -1.64
C LEU A 57 6.93 11.95 -2.70
N LEU A 58 5.70 11.65 -2.28
CA LEU A 58 4.59 11.31 -3.19
C LEU A 58 4.10 12.51 -4.02
N ARG A 59 4.39 13.75 -3.61
CA ARG A 59 4.17 14.97 -4.41
C ARG A 59 5.21 15.12 -5.52
N CYS A 60 6.39 14.51 -5.39
CA CYS A 60 7.37 14.51 -6.45
C CYS A 60 6.83 13.75 -7.67
N ARG A 61 7.00 14.34 -8.83
CA ARG A 61 6.53 13.76 -10.08
C ARG A 61 7.22 12.43 -10.37
N ARG A 62 6.46 11.38 -10.70
CA ARG A 62 6.94 10.03 -11.01
C ARG A 62 7.61 9.32 -9.82
N CYS A 63 7.18 9.65 -8.61
CA CYS A 63 7.59 8.92 -7.42
C CYS A 63 6.51 7.97 -6.97
N GLU A 64 6.93 6.78 -6.57
CA GLU A 64 6.10 5.71 -6.05
C GLU A 64 6.72 5.22 -4.74
N ALA A 65 5.89 4.83 -3.79
CA ALA A 65 6.37 4.33 -2.51
C ALA A 65 5.76 2.96 -2.19
N LEU A 66 6.62 2.03 -1.74
CA LEU A 66 6.24 0.78 -1.09
C LEU A 66 6.68 0.86 0.36
N ILE A 67 5.72 0.84 1.29
CA ILE A 67 5.93 1.19 2.70
C ILE A 67 5.56 0.01 3.57
N THR A 68 6.49 -0.48 4.39
CA THR A 68 6.22 -1.44 5.45
C THR A 68 5.59 -0.74 6.64
N PHE A 69 4.35 -1.08 6.94
CA PHE A 69 3.57 -0.51 8.03
C PHE A 69 3.40 -1.53 9.15
N MET A 70 4.20 -1.40 10.20
CA MET A 70 4.36 -2.36 11.29
C MET A 70 3.18 -2.33 12.27
N ILE A 71 2.02 -2.85 11.86
CA ILE A 71 0.77 -2.76 12.62
C ILE A 71 0.84 -3.44 13.98
N ASP A 72 1.57 -4.55 14.12
CA ASP A 72 1.73 -5.23 15.42
C ASP A 72 2.49 -4.34 16.42
N ALA A 73 3.56 -3.69 15.97
CA ALA A 73 4.31 -2.76 16.80
C ALA A 73 3.46 -1.54 17.20
N ILE A 74 2.73 -0.95 16.24
CA ILE A 74 1.83 0.18 16.51
C ILE A 74 0.77 -0.21 17.53
N ASN A 75 0.10 -1.35 17.36
CA ASN A 75 -0.93 -1.84 18.27
C ASN A 75 -0.41 -2.05 19.70
N ARG A 76 0.84 -2.48 19.84
CA ARG A 76 1.48 -2.71 21.14
C ARG A 76 1.73 -1.41 21.89
N PHE A 77 2.12 -0.37 21.19
CA PHE A 77 2.51 0.91 21.78
C PHE A 77 1.41 1.97 21.74
N LEU A 78 0.35 1.77 20.99
CA LEU A 78 -0.76 2.70 20.96
C LEU A 78 -1.51 2.75 22.30
N GLY A 79 -1.52 3.92 22.92
CA GLY A 79 -2.05 4.11 24.27
C GLY A 79 -1.00 3.94 25.38
N HIS A 80 0.28 3.83 25.03
CA HIS A 80 1.37 3.88 25.99
C HIS A 80 1.36 5.24 26.74
N PRO A 81 1.68 5.26 28.06
CA PRO A 81 1.65 6.50 28.85
C PRO A 81 2.75 7.50 28.49
N ASP A 82 3.80 7.08 27.80
CA ASP A 82 4.88 7.94 27.35
C ASP A 82 4.43 8.82 26.17
N GLU A 83 4.48 10.13 26.38
CA GLU A 83 4.09 11.13 25.38
C GLU A 83 4.97 11.09 24.12
N VAL A 84 6.27 10.77 24.26
CA VAL A 84 7.20 10.66 23.13
C VAL A 84 6.76 9.54 22.18
N ILE A 85 6.32 8.41 22.72
CA ILE A 85 5.79 7.30 21.92
C ILE A 85 4.51 7.72 21.18
N THR A 86 3.61 8.42 21.88
CA THR A 86 2.39 8.93 21.28
C THR A 86 2.69 9.92 20.17
N GLU A 87 3.65 10.82 20.37
CA GLU A 87 4.08 11.79 19.35
C GLU A 87 4.63 11.10 18.11
N HIS A 88 5.48 10.09 18.26
CA HIS A 88 6.01 9.32 17.13
C HIS A 88 4.88 8.62 16.35
N ILE A 89 3.87 8.08 17.03
CA ILE A 89 2.73 7.46 16.37
C ILE A 89 1.90 8.52 15.62
N VAL A 90 1.67 9.69 16.22
CA VAL A 90 0.99 10.81 15.56
C VAL A 90 1.76 11.27 14.32
N GLN A 91 3.09 11.38 14.41
CA GLN A 91 3.95 11.74 13.28
C GLN A 91 3.89 10.68 12.16
N LEU A 92 3.90 9.39 12.51
CA LEU A 92 3.76 8.29 11.54
C LEU A 92 2.45 8.37 10.76
N PHE A 93 1.34 8.70 11.44
CA PHE A 93 0.03 8.81 10.78
C PHE A 93 -0.22 10.19 10.13
N GLY A 94 0.54 11.21 10.51
CA GLY A 94 0.32 12.59 10.09
C GLY A 94 -1.00 13.18 10.58
N THR A 95 -1.56 12.63 11.67
CA THR A 95 -2.82 13.08 12.28
C THR A 95 -2.94 12.58 13.72
N ASP A 96 -3.53 13.40 14.60
CA ASP A 96 -3.85 13.05 15.98
C ASP A 96 -5.09 12.13 16.11
N GLU A 97 -5.82 11.93 15.03
CA GLU A 97 -6.99 11.02 14.99
C GLU A 97 -6.63 9.61 15.46
N VAL A 98 -5.38 9.18 15.24
CA VAL A 98 -4.86 7.88 15.68
C VAL A 98 -4.99 7.69 17.20
N VAL A 99 -4.84 8.75 18.00
CA VAL A 99 -4.96 8.70 19.47
C VAL A 99 -6.40 8.40 19.87
N ARG A 100 -7.36 8.95 19.17
CA ARG A 100 -8.80 8.66 19.39
C ARG A 100 -9.14 7.21 19.03
N MET A 101 -8.52 6.68 17.98
CA MET A 101 -8.72 5.30 17.55
C MET A 101 -8.19 4.26 18.55
N ALA A 102 -7.25 4.61 19.42
CA ALA A 102 -6.79 3.73 20.51
C ALA A 102 -7.94 3.26 21.40
N ARG A 103 -8.96 4.10 21.55
CA ARG A 103 -10.14 3.89 22.42
C ARG A 103 -11.41 3.59 21.65
N ALA A 104 -11.36 3.59 20.31
CA ALA A 104 -12.53 3.36 19.48
C ALA A 104 -12.99 1.89 19.56
N PRO A 105 -14.30 1.61 19.58
CA PRO A 105 -14.82 0.25 19.53
C PRO A 105 -14.53 -0.40 18.17
N GLY A 106 -14.52 -1.74 18.14
CA GLY A 106 -14.36 -2.53 16.93
C GLY A 106 -12.94 -3.01 16.68
N ASP A 107 -12.66 -3.42 15.45
CA ASP A 107 -11.35 -3.93 15.03
C ASP A 107 -10.33 -2.79 14.88
N ARG A 108 -9.52 -2.63 15.92
CA ARG A 108 -8.50 -1.58 15.99
C ARG A 108 -7.47 -1.70 14.85
N THR A 109 -7.04 -2.90 14.51
CA THR A 109 -6.10 -3.16 13.43
C THR A 109 -6.64 -2.66 12.10
N ARG A 110 -7.89 -2.99 11.80
CA ARG A 110 -8.60 -2.53 10.61
C ARG A 110 -8.77 -1.00 10.61
N ASN A 111 -9.12 -0.42 11.73
CA ASN A 111 -9.32 1.02 11.86
C ASN A 111 -8.01 1.78 11.58
N LEU A 112 -6.90 1.35 12.18
CA LEU A 112 -5.57 1.95 11.98
C LEU A 112 -5.08 1.81 10.54
N ARG A 113 -5.22 0.63 9.95
CA ARG A 113 -4.92 0.41 8.53
C ARG A 113 -5.72 1.36 7.64
N THR A 114 -7.03 1.49 7.89
CA THR A 114 -7.92 2.35 7.12
C THR A 114 -7.54 3.82 7.26
N LEU A 115 -7.19 4.26 8.49
CA LEU A 115 -6.72 5.62 8.74
C LEU A 115 -5.45 5.90 7.94
N TYR A 116 -4.43 5.05 8.04
CA TYR A 116 -3.17 5.25 7.31
C TYR A 116 -3.39 5.26 5.80
N GLN A 117 -4.21 4.35 5.28
CA GLN A 117 -4.62 4.35 3.87
C GLN A 117 -5.30 5.66 3.46
N SER A 118 -6.17 6.21 4.31
CA SER A 118 -6.85 7.47 4.03
C SER A 118 -5.90 8.67 4.00
N GLN A 119 -4.86 8.65 4.85
CA GLN A 119 -3.82 9.69 4.79
C GLN A 119 -3.04 9.60 3.47
N LEU A 120 -2.59 8.42 3.06
CA LEU A 120 -1.89 8.23 1.78
C LEU A 120 -2.75 8.68 0.59
N LYS A 121 -4.05 8.43 0.61
CA LYS A 121 -5.00 8.83 -0.44
C LYS A 121 -5.18 10.34 -0.58
N LYS A 122 -4.71 11.15 0.37
CA LYS A 122 -4.73 12.62 0.24
C LYS A 122 -3.73 13.11 -0.82
N THR A 123 -2.66 12.34 -1.06
CA THR A 123 -1.57 12.71 -1.97
C THR A 123 -1.43 11.74 -3.14
N ALA A 124 -1.64 10.45 -2.90
CA ALA A 124 -1.55 9.43 -3.94
C ALA A 124 -2.94 9.07 -4.47
N ARG A 125 -3.08 9.10 -5.80
CA ARG A 125 -4.32 8.70 -6.49
C ARG A 125 -4.65 7.23 -6.26
N PHE A 126 -3.63 6.36 -6.26
CA PHE A 126 -3.78 4.92 -6.06
C PHE A 126 -3.03 4.48 -4.81
N VAL A 127 -3.75 3.84 -3.91
CA VAL A 127 -3.19 3.24 -2.70
C VAL A 127 -3.72 1.82 -2.57
N ARG A 128 -2.80 0.86 -2.56
CA ARG A 128 -3.08 -0.56 -2.33
C ARG A 128 -2.30 -1.03 -1.11
N TYR A 129 -2.71 -2.13 -0.54
CA TYR A 129 -1.95 -2.80 0.50
C TYR A 129 -1.97 -4.31 0.30
N PHE A 130 -0.95 -4.96 0.82
CA PHE A 130 -0.82 -6.39 0.95
C PHE A 130 -0.59 -6.71 2.42
N GLU A 131 -1.35 -7.67 2.97
CA GLU A 131 -1.32 -8.00 4.39
C GLU A 131 -0.37 -9.17 4.63
N MET A 132 0.59 -8.99 5.53
CA MET A 132 1.52 -10.02 5.96
C MET A 132 1.12 -10.53 7.33
N ARG A 133 0.96 -11.84 7.45
CA ARG A 133 0.49 -12.53 8.66
C ARG A 133 1.54 -13.47 9.20
N ASP A 134 1.51 -13.69 10.51
CA ASP A 134 2.35 -14.69 11.18
C ASP A 134 1.76 -16.12 11.02
N HIS A 135 2.49 -17.12 11.54
CA HIS A 135 2.08 -18.52 11.56
C HIS A 135 0.78 -18.80 12.37
N ARG A 136 0.29 -17.80 13.12
CA ARG A 136 -0.97 -17.87 13.89
C ARG A 136 -2.08 -17.08 13.21
N ASP A 137 -1.90 -16.72 11.94
CA ASP A 137 -2.83 -15.94 11.12
C ASP A 137 -3.14 -14.55 11.71
N ARG A 138 -2.16 -13.93 12.40
CA ARG A 138 -2.29 -12.57 12.93
C ARG A 138 -1.56 -11.58 12.04
N PRO A 139 -2.16 -10.42 11.73
CA PRO A 139 -1.49 -9.37 10.97
C PRO A 139 -0.22 -8.89 11.67
N LEU A 140 0.94 -9.00 10.99
CA LEU A 140 2.23 -8.49 11.44
C LEU A 140 2.46 -7.08 10.91
N TYR A 141 2.33 -6.92 9.61
CA TYR A 141 2.51 -5.65 8.91
C TYR A 141 1.73 -5.63 7.61
N TYR A 142 1.57 -4.44 7.08
CA TYR A 142 1.03 -4.20 5.75
C TYR A 142 2.11 -3.61 4.86
N LEU A 143 2.17 -4.04 3.62
CA LEU A 143 2.93 -3.39 2.56
C LEU A 143 1.99 -2.44 1.84
N PHE A 144 2.09 -1.14 2.10
CA PHE A 144 1.32 -0.13 1.38
C PHE A 144 2.07 0.31 0.14
N PHE A 145 1.43 0.21 -1.00
CA PHE A 145 1.90 0.80 -2.25
C PHE A 145 1.07 2.05 -2.57
N ALA A 146 1.76 3.16 -2.79
CA ALA A 146 1.17 4.45 -3.11
C ALA A 146 1.79 5.04 -4.37
N THR A 147 0.97 5.43 -5.34
CA THR A 147 1.41 5.99 -6.62
C THR A 147 0.38 6.95 -7.21
N ASN A 148 0.86 7.92 -7.98
CA ASN A 148 0.03 8.78 -8.84
C ASN A 148 0.00 8.28 -10.29
N HIS A 149 0.74 7.20 -10.61
CA HIS A 149 0.91 6.69 -11.95
C HIS A 149 0.05 5.43 -12.19
N GLU A 150 -0.81 5.48 -13.21
CA GLU A 150 -1.76 4.40 -13.53
C GLU A 150 -1.05 3.08 -13.86
N LEU A 151 0.04 3.15 -14.66
CA LEU A 151 0.80 1.95 -15.01
C LEU A 151 1.45 1.29 -13.77
N GLY A 152 2.04 2.09 -12.85
CA GLY A 152 2.61 1.59 -11.61
C GLY A 152 1.56 0.88 -10.77
N HIS A 153 0.37 1.48 -10.66
CA HIS A 153 -0.78 0.87 -9.98
C HIS A 153 -1.16 -0.51 -10.58
N VAL A 154 -1.30 -0.59 -11.92
CA VAL A 154 -1.64 -1.86 -12.59
C VAL A 154 -0.55 -2.90 -12.39
N ARG A 155 0.73 -2.53 -12.53
CA ARG A 155 1.87 -3.43 -12.34
C ARG A 155 1.97 -3.97 -10.91
N MET A 156 1.72 -3.12 -9.93
CA MET A 156 1.69 -3.56 -8.52
C MET A 156 0.52 -4.54 -8.27
N LYS A 157 -0.66 -4.29 -8.81
CA LYS A 157 -1.77 -5.25 -8.74
C LYS A 157 -1.40 -6.59 -9.37
N GLU A 158 -0.77 -6.58 -10.55
CA GLU A 158 -0.30 -7.81 -11.20
C GLU A 158 0.71 -8.57 -10.33
N ALA A 159 1.62 -7.85 -9.67
CA ALA A 159 2.57 -8.46 -8.73
C ALA A 159 1.87 -9.07 -7.52
N MET A 160 0.92 -8.36 -6.91
CA MET A 160 0.13 -8.86 -5.78
C MET A 160 -0.66 -10.12 -6.14
N TRP A 161 -1.27 -10.17 -7.35
CA TRP A 161 -1.97 -11.35 -7.85
C TRP A 161 -1.05 -12.55 -8.14
N ARG A 162 0.23 -12.32 -8.40
CA ARG A 162 1.21 -13.41 -8.56
C ARG A 162 1.60 -14.03 -7.23
N VAL A 163 1.64 -13.21 -6.17
CA VAL A 163 1.96 -13.67 -4.80
C VAL A 163 0.76 -14.37 -4.19
N ASP A 164 -0.43 -13.82 -4.39
CA ASP A 164 -1.68 -14.38 -3.90
C ASP A 164 -2.69 -14.54 -5.04
N PRO A 165 -2.73 -15.70 -5.69
CA PRO A 165 -3.66 -15.99 -6.78
C PRO A 165 -5.13 -16.07 -6.35
N GLN A 166 -5.42 -16.16 -5.04
CA GLN A 166 -6.78 -16.13 -4.51
C GLN A 166 -7.37 -14.72 -4.43
N GLY A 167 -6.49 -13.70 -4.50
CA GLY A 167 -6.89 -12.29 -4.55
C GLY A 167 -7.37 -11.73 -3.21
N GLU A 168 -7.02 -12.37 -2.12
CA GLU A 168 -7.27 -11.86 -0.76
C GLU A 168 -6.26 -10.78 -0.37
N PHE A 169 -5.16 -10.68 -1.13
CA PHE A 169 -4.01 -9.78 -0.91
C PHE A 169 -3.41 -9.92 0.48
N ARG A 170 -3.21 -11.19 0.86
CA ARG A 170 -2.55 -11.57 2.10
C ARG A 170 -1.57 -12.70 1.88
N PHE A 171 -0.56 -12.76 2.72
CA PHE A 171 0.40 -13.86 2.82
C PHE A 171 0.56 -14.25 4.29
N SER A 172 0.59 -15.55 4.57
CA SER A 172 0.80 -16.08 5.91
C SER A 172 1.98 -17.03 5.90
N ASP A 173 2.83 -16.96 6.90
CA ASP A 173 3.93 -17.90 7.14
C ASP A 173 3.43 -19.34 7.41
N ALA A 174 2.12 -19.49 7.73
CA ALA A 174 1.49 -20.79 7.86
C ALA A 174 1.19 -21.45 6.51
N THR A 175 1.27 -20.69 5.41
CA THR A 175 1.04 -21.23 4.07
C THR A 175 2.28 -21.97 3.61
N ASP A 176 2.17 -23.30 3.43
CA ASP A 176 3.24 -24.10 2.82
C ASP A 176 3.43 -23.67 1.35
N PRO A 177 4.60 -23.12 0.95
CA PRO A 177 4.84 -22.72 -0.42
C PRO A 177 4.79 -23.89 -1.42
N HIS A 178 4.85 -25.13 -0.93
CA HIS A 178 4.72 -26.35 -1.72
C HIS A 178 3.31 -26.96 -1.69
N GLN A 179 2.38 -26.35 -0.95
CA GLN A 179 0.99 -26.79 -0.95
C GLN A 179 0.37 -26.49 -2.32
N ALA A 180 0.08 -27.54 -3.07
CA ALA A 180 -0.63 -27.41 -4.34
C ALA A 180 -1.99 -26.73 -4.07
N VAL A 181 -2.22 -25.58 -4.71
CA VAL A 181 -3.53 -24.93 -4.71
C VAL A 181 -4.48 -25.86 -5.46
N LEU A 182 -5.32 -26.56 -4.74
CA LEU A 182 -6.25 -27.57 -5.28
C LEU A 182 -7.37 -26.96 -6.15
N PHE A 183 -7.57 -25.65 -6.06
CA PHE A 183 -8.57 -24.94 -6.85
C PHE A 183 -8.00 -23.58 -7.27
N ASP A 184 -7.89 -23.36 -8.57
CA ASP A 184 -7.78 -22.01 -9.12
C ASP A 184 -9.10 -21.29 -8.80
N ALA A 185 -9.09 -20.41 -7.82
CA ALA A 185 -10.25 -19.58 -7.53
C ALA A 185 -10.48 -18.68 -8.75
N ASP A 186 -11.50 -18.98 -9.54
CA ASP A 186 -11.91 -18.09 -10.62
C ASP A 186 -12.60 -16.85 -10.03
N PRO A 187 -11.95 -15.70 -10.01
CA PRO A 187 -12.52 -14.49 -9.42
C PRO A 187 -13.59 -13.84 -10.31
N SER A 188 -13.88 -14.42 -11.49
CA SER A 188 -14.76 -13.82 -12.49
C SER A 188 -16.20 -13.71 -11.99
N GLY A 189 -16.70 -14.70 -11.23
CA GLY A 189 -18.03 -14.67 -10.65
C GLY A 189 -18.24 -13.52 -9.67
N ALA A 190 -17.32 -13.36 -8.73
CA ALA A 190 -17.35 -12.26 -7.75
C ALA A 190 -17.23 -10.88 -8.43
N LEU A 191 -16.37 -10.77 -9.44
CA LEU A 191 -16.26 -9.54 -10.23
C LEU A 191 -17.55 -9.27 -11.03
N ALA A 192 -18.18 -10.30 -11.62
CA ALA A 192 -19.43 -10.13 -12.36
C ALA A 192 -20.55 -9.59 -11.47
N GLU A 193 -20.65 -10.08 -10.22
CA GLU A 193 -21.58 -9.54 -9.23
C GLU A 193 -21.28 -8.08 -8.87
N ASP A 194 -20.00 -7.75 -8.67
CA ASP A 194 -19.59 -6.38 -8.37
C ASP A 194 -19.91 -5.43 -9.52
N LEU A 195 -19.64 -5.83 -10.75
CA LEU A 195 -20.00 -5.07 -11.96
C LEU A 195 -21.52 -4.88 -12.09
N ARG A 196 -22.32 -5.93 -11.84
CA ARG A 196 -23.79 -5.81 -11.85
C ARG A 196 -24.27 -4.82 -10.79
N ARG A 197 -23.69 -4.88 -9.59
CA ARG A 197 -24.05 -3.97 -8.48
C ARG A 197 -23.67 -2.53 -8.79
N HIS A 198 -22.46 -2.31 -9.33
CA HIS A 198 -21.96 -0.96 -9.60
C HIS A 198 -22.64 -0.32 -10.81
N PHE A 199 -22.88 -1.08 -11.88
CA PHE A 199 -23.39 -0.56 -13.15
C PHE A 199 -24.87 -0.86 -13.42
N GLY A 200 -25.51 -1.65 -12.59
CA GLY A 200 -26.93 -2.01 -12.74
C GLY A 200 -27.82 -0.78 -12.91
N GLY A 201 -28.68 -0.80 -13.92
CA GLY A 201 -29.59 0.30 -14.25
C GLY A 201 -28.98 1.53 -14.93
N ARG A 202 -27.68 1.54 -15.25
CA ARG A 202 -27.00 2.70 -15.85
C ARG A 202 -27.03 2.77 -17.39
N GLY A 203 -27.84 1.98 -18.04
CA GLY A 203 -27.97 1.97 -19.51
C GLY A 203 -26.74 1.39 -20.24
N ARG A 204 -26.49 1.84 -21.47
CA ARG A 204 -25.34 1.37 -22.26
C ARG A 204 -24.01 1.84 -21.66
N LEU A 205 -23.08 0.92 -21.51
CA LEU A 205 -21.72 1.16 -20.99
C LEU A 205 -20.70 0.92 -22.10
N THR A 206 -19.65 1.73 -22.10
CA THR A 206 -18.47 1.46 -22.95
C THR A 206 -17.54 0.48 -22.23
N GLY A 207 -16.88 -0.40 -22.97
CA GLY A 207 -15.88 -1.32 -22.41
C GLY A 207 -14.74 -0.58 -21.68
N GLU A 208 -14.40 0.63 -22.15
CA GLU A 208 -13.40 1.48 -21.50
C GLU A 208 -13.83 1.94 -20.09
N ARG A 209 -15.08 2.33 -19.91
CA ARG A 209 -15.62 2.73 -18.61
C ARG A 209 -15.61 1.57 -17.61
N VAL A 210 -15.97 0.37 -18.07
CA VAL A 210 -15.91 -0.84 -17.25
C VAL A 210 -14.47 -1.19 -16.89
N ARG A 211 -13.57 -1.14 -17.88
CA ARG A 211 -12.14 -1.38 -17.67
C ARG A 211 -11.55 -0.43 -16.63
N LYS A 212 -11.82 0.87 -16.77
CA LYS A 212 -11.33 1.88 -15.84
C LYS A 212 -11.82 1.63 -14.41
N TYR A 213 -13.09 1.29 -14.24
CA TYR A 213 -13.61 0.92 -12.93
C TYR A 213 -12.88 -0.28 -12.34
N VAL A 214 -12.67 -1.36 -13.13
CA VAL A 214 -11.97 -2.55 -12.67
C VAL A 214 -10.52 -2.26 -12.31
N GLU A 215 -9.83 -1.46 -13.14
CA GLU A 215 -8.42 -1.11 -12.90
C GLU A 215 -8.26 -0.18 -11.71
N ASP A 216 -9.06 0.86 -11.57
CA ASP A 216 -8.91 1.93 -10.57
C ASP A 216 -9.55 1.56 -9.22
N GLU A 217 -10.77 1.03 -9.22
CA GLU A 217 -11.59 0.93 -8.03
C GLU A 217 -11.64 -0.48 -7.42
N THR A 218 -11.33 -1.51 -8.20
CA THR A 218 -11.41 -2.90 -7.72
C THR A 218 -10.05 -3.53 -7.49
N ALA A 219 -10.02 -4.69 -6.84
CA ALA A 219 -8.84 -5.52 -6.72
C ALA A 219 -8.48 -6.27 -8.01
N TYR A 220 -9.42 -6.42 -8.94
CA TYR A 220 -9.31 -7.30 -10.10
C TYR A 220 -8.46 -6.71 -11.24
N LEU A 221 -7.97 -7.60 -12.11
CA LEU A 221 -7.20 -7.27 -13.31
C LEU A 221 -8.10 -7.26 -14.55
N LYS A 222 -7.63 -6.65 -15.64
CA LYS A 222 -8.30 -6.65 -16.94
C LYS A 222 -8.63 -8.06 -17.45
N LYS A 223 -7.75 -9.05 -17.21
CA LYS A 223 -8.02 -10.45 -17.60
C LYS A 223 -9.26 -11.01 -16.91
N HIS A 224 -9.46 -10.68 -15.62
CA HIS A 224 -10.64 -11.11 -14.85
C HIS A 224 -11.91 -10.43 -15.37
N MET A 225 -11.83 -9.15 -15.77
CA MET A 225 -12.95 -8.45 -16.40
C MET A 225 -13.45 -9.16 -17.65
N THR A 226 -12.54 -9.62 -18.51
CA THR A 226 -12.91 -10.30 -19.75
C THR A 226 -13.67 -11.60 -19.47
N ALA A 227 -13.27 -12.35 -18.45
CA ALA A 227 -13.98 -13.54 -17.99
C ALA A 227 -15.34 -13.19 -17.37
N ALA A 228 -15.39 -12.19 -16.48
CA ALA A 228 -16.60 -11.75 -15.79
C ALA A 228 -17.69 -11.21 -16.74
N LEU A 229 -17.31 -10.59 -17.86
CA LEU A 229 -18.27 -10.09 -18.85
C LEU A 229 -18.86 -11.19 -19.75
N ARG A 230 -18.31 -12.41 -19.68
CA ARG A 230 -18.83 -13.58 -20.42
C ARG A 230 -19.70 -14.50 -19.56
N ALA A 231 -19.57 -14.37 -18.24
CA ALA A 231 -20.37 -15.09 -17.25
C ALA A 231 -21.74 -14.44 -17.02
#